data_f29a00dd56fcec1093e7feeb39a4f315
#
_entry.id   f29a00dd56fcec1093e7feeb39a4f315
#
_cell.length_a   1.000
_cell.length_b   1.000
_cell.length_c   1.000
_cell.angle_alpha   90.00
_cell.angle_beta   90.00
_cell.angle_gamma   90.00
#
_symmetry.space_group_name_H-M   'P 1'
#
loop_
_entity.id
_entity.type
_entity.pdbx_description
1 polymer ?
#
loop_
_entity_poly.entity_id
_entity_poly.type
_entity_poly.pdbx_seq_one_letter_code
_entity_poly.pdbx_strand_id
1 'polypeptide(L)'
;PDHFLQPYEKVMKFDNFISFSNGNGLLLLSQDRAGSARGASVDYEILDEALTINKQRYDEETSPTNRGNEGIFGPRSPQPIPWHHGFHYSSSMPYTAEQKWLLDIGNYYEKERGIRFFEIWNRIIKLQLELLDCESESEFKSIWNETVRLKKSIAPFVSKDGTLFTLANAFDNIQNVGFSYIRREYKKQTLLTFLIEIMNMVIDKVEDCYYPLSDRHIYYNATNDAFIRDVAEDSNFDWNRLSEKDCRYDSDCDTHKPLELSFDWGARISLLTVSQPRNFDFVTGLFSEVELQNFINEFFVKPDQAPTTMINALIDSFCRYYEHHQERTVIYIRDRYGDHRQANSSQSYNEQAIERLKSNGWYVIPQVHQGMEPPQHDKFLLIQNIFKEADPRFPGIRFNGVRCKFSIISMNNTRVTEHDGRFGKDKKSESSRSGVLPEEATHFGDAIDKIIWTKFNSTLRFNNNTFVPVRIKN
;
A
#
# COMPACT_ATOMS: atom_id res chain seq x y z
N PRO A 1 25.49 16.36 47.47
CA PRO A 1 25.25 15.11 48.18
C PRO A 1 26.36 14.11 47.88
N ASP A 2 27.12 13.72 48.92
CA ASP A 2 28.35 12.91 48.82
C ASP A 2 28.14 11.47 48.33
N HIS A 3 26.91 11.07 48.03
CA HIS A 3 26.55 9.73 47.60
C HIS A 3 26.38 9.58 46.06
N PHE A 4 26.56 10.65 45.29
CA PHE A 4 26.53 10.58 43.83
C PHE A 4 27.96 10.32 43.29
N LEU A 5 28.10 9.27 42.49
CA LEU A 5 29.29 9.06 41.71
C LEU A 5 29.31 10.02 40.51
N GLN A 6 30.49 10.52 40.16
CA GLN A 6 30.60 11.29 38.92
C GLN A 6 30.59 10.37 37.70
N PRO A 7 30.07 10.83 36.55
CA PRO A 7 30.21 10.10 35.32
C PRO A 7 31.66 9.72 35.05
N TYR A 8 31.89 8.51 34.53
CA TYR A 8 33.22 8.02 34.18
C TYR A 8 33.96 8.94 33.20
N GLU A 9 33.21 9.40 32.18
CA GLU A 9 33.72 10.40 31.23
C GLU A 9 33.14 11.78 31.49
N LYS A 10 33.93 12.83 31.18
CA LYS A 10 33.49 14.21 31.32
C LYS A 10 32.34 14.50 30.35
N VAL A 11 31.21 14.94 30.86
CA VAL A 11 30.05 15.33 30.08
C VAL A 11 30.36 16.59 29.27
N MET A 12 30.31 16.48 27.96
CA MET A 12 30.57 17.62 27.06
C MET A 12 29.36 18.56 26.91
N LYS A 13 28.14 18.05 26.97
CA LYS A 13 26.86 18.77 26.90
C LYS A 13 25.84 18.12 27.81
N PHE A 14 25.30 18.86 28.75
CA PHE A 14 24.28 18.35 29.67
C PHE A 14 22.85 18.32 29.08
N ASP A 15 22.58 19.07 28.03
CA ASP A 15 21.25 19.20 27.45
C ASP A 15 20.68 17.85 26.93
N ASN A 16 21.57 16.95 26.52
CA ASN A 16 21.18 15.61 25.97
C ASN A 16 21.79 14.45 26.79
N PHE A 17 22.11 14.69 28.05
CA PHE A 17 22.79 13.70 28.88
C PHE A 17 22.07 13.51 30.22
N ILE A 18 21.79 12.28 30.57
CA ILE A 18 21.23 11.89 31.86
C ILE A 18 22.30 11.14 32.65
N SER A 19 22.63 11.64 33.85
CA SER A 19 23.60 11.02 34.74
C SER A 19 22.87 10.26 35.86
N PHE A 20 23.34 9.07 36.15
CA PHE A 20 22.83 8.23 37.23
C PHE A 20 23.75 8.29 38.45
N SER A 21 23.20 8.00 39.63
CA SER A 21 23.93 8.03 40.92
C SER A 21 25.07 7.03 41.03
N ASN A 22 25.09 6.01 40.18
CA ASN A 22 26.14 4.98 40.11
C ASN A 22 27.30 5.34 39.18
N GLY A 23 27.30 6.55 38.60
CA GLY A 23 28.32 7.03 37.65
C GLY A 23 28.06 6.72 36.19
N ASN A 24 27.02 5.93 35.87
CA ASN A 24 26.62 5.71 34.49
C ASN A 24 25.95 6.96 33.89
N GLY A 25 25.92 7.03 32.58
CA GLY A 25 25.25 8.10 31.87
C GLY A 25 24.51 7.59 30.62
N LEU A 26 23.46 8.29 30.24
CA LEU A 26 22.73 8.07 29.02
C LEU A 26 22.86 9.31 28.14
N LEU A 27 23.47 9.17 26.98
CA LEU A 27 23.60 10.23 25.97
C LEU A 27 22.51 10.05 24.91
N LEU A 28 21.66 11.05 24.74
CA LEU A 28 20.63 11.08 23.70
C LEU A 28 21.21 11.68 22.42
N LEU A 29 21.12 10.93 21.32
CA LEU A 29 21.61 11.33 20.00
C LEU A 29 20.45 11.34 19.00
N SER A 30 20.44 12.32 18.08
CA SER A 30 19.51 12.37 16.95
C SER A 30 20.29 12.32 15.64
N GLN A 31 19.87 11.47 14.71
CA GLN A 31 20.47 11.44 13.37
C GLN A 31 20.08 12.62 12.48
N ASP A 32 19.08 13.42 12.83
CA ASP A 32 18.69 14.61 12.06
C ASP A 32 19.82 15.65 11.98
N ARG A 33 20.75 15.59 12.94
CA ARG A 33 21.92 16.47 12.98
C ARG A 33 23.17 15.70 12.57
N ALA A 34 23.69 16.01 11.38
CA ALA A 34 24.95 15.44 10.89
C ALA A 34 26.07 15.63 11.89
N GLY A 35 26.81 14.57 12.18
CA GLY A 35 27.96 14.61 13.09
C GLY A 35 27.60 14.75 14.58
N SER A 36 26.36 14.60 14.99
CA SER A 36 25.95 14.69 16.41
C SER A 36 26.60 13.61 17.28
N ALA A 37 26.94 12.46 16.71
CA ALA A 37 27.63 11.36 17.39
C ALA A 37 29.16 11.51 17.38
N ARG A 38 29.75 12.40 16.56
CA ARG A 38 31.20 12.51 16.41
C ARG A 38 31.87 12.94 17.70
N GLY A 39 32.88 12.18 18.10
CA GLY A 39 33.63 12.42 19.33
C GLY A 39 33.06 11.75 20.57
N ALA A 40 31.89 11.12 20.49
CA ALA A 40 31.40 10.28 21.56
C ALA A 40 32.17 8.94 21.62
N SER A 41 32.23 8.37 22.83
CA SER A 41 32.72 7.02 23.08
C SER A 41 31.74 6.41 24.07
N VAL A 42 31.02 5.37 23.64
CA VAL A 42 29.97 4.73 24.41
C VAL A 42 30.25 3.24 24.57
N ASP A 43 29.71 2.65 25.63
CA ASP A 43 29.91 1.22 25.98
C ASP A 43 28.78 0.36 25.46
N TYR A 44 27.62 0.97 25.10
CA TYR A 44 26.42 0.29 24.65
C TYR A 44 25.54 1.24 23.85
N GLU A 45 24.84 0.75 22.85
CA GLU A 45 23.89 1.52 22.05
C GLU A 45 22.48 0.97 22.14
N ILE A 46 21.50 1.88 22.30
CA ILE A 46 20.07 1.56 22.23
C ILE A 46 19.47 2.40 21.12
N LEU A 47 18.91 1.74 20.12
CA LEU A 47 18.24 2.36 19.01
C LEU A 47 16.73 2.09 19.13
N ASP A 48 16.00 3.13 19.45
CA ASP A 48 14.54 3.10 19.44
C ASP A 48 14.03 3.46 18.03
N GLU A 49 12.97 2.80 17.57
CA GLU A 49 12.45 2.92 16.21
C GLU A 49 13.55 2.75 15.15
N ALA A 50 14.35 1.69 15.29
CA ALA A 50 15.56 1.46 14.50
C ALA A 50 15.35 1.52 12.97
N LEU A 51 14.14 1.24 12.47
CA LEU A 51 13.81 1.32 11.04
C LEU A 51 13.62 2.75 10.52
N THR A 52 13.46 3.74 11.39
CA THR A 52 13.41 5.16 11.00
C THR A 52 14.80 5.74 10.78
N ILE A 53 15.84 5.03 11.21
CA ILE A 53 17.23 5.44 11.16
C ILE A 53 17.81 5.16 9.77
N ASN A 54 18.54 6.12 9.21
CA ASN A 54 19.31 5.89 7.99
C ASN A 54 20.46 4.91 8.30
N LYS A 55 20.34 3.66 7.84
CA LYS A 55 21.29 2.58 8.16
C LYS A 55 22.72 2.89 7.71
N GLN A 56 22.91 3.45 6.51
CA GLN A 56 24.25 3.79 6.02
C GLN A 56 24.90 4.82 6.92
N ARG A 57 24.18 5.88 7.25
CA ARG A 57 24.68 6.94 8.13
C ARG A 57 24.93 6.43 9.55
N TYR A 58 24.10 5.52 10.04
CA TYR A 58 24.31 4.85 11.32
C TYR A 58 25.64 4.08 11.31
N ASP A 59 25.91 3.29 10.28
CA ASP A 59 27.14 2.53 10.16
C ASP A 59 28.39 3.41 10.01
N GLU A 60 28.27 4.56 9.37
CA GLU A 60 29.39 5.47 9.12
C GLU A 60 29.67 6.43 10.29
N GLU A 61 28.64 6.90 11.00
CA GLU A 61 28.80 7.98 11.99
C GLU A 61 28.54 7.55 13.44
N THR A 62 27.54 6.67 13.69
CA THR A 62 27.06 6.35 15.05
C THR A 62 27.66 5.05 15.56
N SER A 63 27.51 3.96 14.86
CA SER A 63 28.02 2.65 15.27
C SER A 63 29.53 2.65 15.64
N PRO A 64 30.42 3.41 14.97
CA PRO A 64 31.83 3.50 15.36
C PRO A 64 32.08 4.20 16.70
N THR A 65 31.06 4.83 17.30
CA THR A 65 31.17 5.44 18.64
C THR A 65 31.08 4.41 19.76
N ASN A 66 30.54 3.22 19.49
CA ASN A 66 30.47 2.09 20.42
C ASN A 66 31.85 1.43 20.56
N ARG A 67 32.74 2.18 21.18
CA ARG A 67 34.17 1.88 21.38
C ARG A 67 34.63 2.23 22.81
N GLY A 68 33.75 2.06 23.77
CA GLY A 68 34.06 2.36 25.17
C GLY A 68 35.28 1.58 25.70
N ASN A 69 35.69 1.87 26.90
CA ASN A 69 36.96 1.43 27.42
C ASN A 69 37.00 -0.09 27.70
N GLU A 70 37.50 -0.86 26.73
CA GLU A 70 37.65 -2.31 26.80
C GLU A 70 38.53 -2.75 28.00
N GLY A 71 39.52 -1.96 28.38
CA GLY A 71 40.39 -2.26 29.51
C GLY A 71 39.69 -2.23 30.86
N ILE A 72 38.58 -1.46 30.97
CA ILE A 72 37.80 -1.33 32.21
C ILE A 72 36.57 -2.24 32.19
N PHE A 73 35.89 -2.33 31.05
CA PHE A 73 34.59 -3.02 30.95
C PHE A 73 34.59 -4.21 30.04
N GLY A 74 35.64 -4.40 29.22
CA GLY A 74 35.73 -5.47 28.22
C GLY A 74 36.05 -6.83 28.81
N PRO A 75 36.14 -7.89 27.98
CA PRO A 75 36.27 -9.29 28.39
C PRO A 75 37.53 -9.60 29.22
N ARG A 76 38.57 -8.76 29.11
CA ARG A 76 39.82 -8.92 29.84
C ARG A 76 39.90 -8.09 31.12
N SER A 77 38.81 -7.38 31.46
CA SER A 77 38.70 -6.62 32.66
C SER A 77 38.62 -7.52 33.90
N PRO A 78 39.09 -7.09 35.08
CA PRO A 78 38.80 -7.74 36.36
C PRO A 78 37.31 -7.84 36.67
N GLN A 79 36.49 -6.98 36.05
CA GLN A 79 35.02 -6.97 36.18
C GLN A 79 34.39 -6.88 34.77
N PRO A 80 34.45 -7.96 33.98
CA PRO A 80 33.94 -7.95 32.62
C PRO A 80 32.41 -7.75 32.61
N ILE A 81 31.95 -6.88 31.72
CA ILE A 81 30.51 -6.70 31.45
C ILE A 81 30.18 -7.46 30.16
N PRO A 82 29.36 -8.52 30.24
CA PRO A 82 29.09 -9.42 29.11
C PRO A 82 28.48 -8.70 27.89
N TRP A 83 27.78 -7.60 28.10
CA TRP A 83 27.12 -6.80 27.04
C TRP A 83 27.92 -5.55 26.62
N HIS A 84 29.15 -5.41 27.06
CA HIS A 84 30.03 -4.30 26.65
C HIS A 84 30.20 -4.30 25.12
N HIS A 85 30.08 -3.15 24.48
CA HIS A 85 29.97 -2.96 23.04
C HIS A 85 28.72 -3.62 22.40
N GLY A 86 27.68 -3.86 23.20
CA GLY A 86 26.42 -4.39 22.70
C GLY A 86 25.54 -3.37 22.01
N PHE A 87 24.57 -3.88 21.28
CA PHE A 87 23.54 -3.10 20.59
C PHE A 87 22.16 -3.63 20.96
N HIS A 88 21.23 -2.72 21.13
CA HIS A 88 19.80 -3.05 21.29
C HIS A 88 19.00 -2.29 20.25
N TYR A 89 18.26 -3.01 19.40
CA TYR A 89 17.36 -2.44 18.42
C TYR A 89 15.92 -2.77 18.80
N SER A 90 15.06 -1.75 18.86
CA SER A 90 13.61 -1.89 18.95
C SER A 90 12.95 -1.16 17.79
N SER A 91 11.94 -1.75 17.17
CA SER A 91 11.23 -1.15 16.05
C SER A 91 9.95 -1.91 15.69
N SER A 92 9.12 -1.27 14.88
CA SER A 92 7.98 -1.88 14.18
C SER A 92 8.45 -2.84 13.08
N MET A 93 7.51 -3.40 12.29
CA MET A 93 7.85 -4.25 11.14
C MET A 93 8.29 -3.44 9.93
N PRO A 94 9.30 -3.92 9.17
CA PRO A 94 9.74 -3.27 7.96
C PRO A 94 8.68 -3.34 6.86
N TYR A 95 8.51 -2.21 6.16
CA TYR A 95 7.65 -2.07 4.99
C TYR A 95 8.41 -2.21 3.67
N THR A 96 9.70 -1.84 3.64
CA THR A 96 10.52 -1.77 2.43
C THR A 96 11.66 -2.77 2.44
N ALA A 97 12.23 -3.03 1.26
CA ALA A 97 13.40 -3.90 1.12
C ALA A 97 14.63 -3.34 1.87
N GLU A 98 14.80 -2.01 1.91
CA GLU A 98 15.91 -1.34 2.58
C GLU A 98 15.86 -1.52 4.10
N GLN A 99 14.67 -1.67 4.68
CA GLN A 99 14.46 -1.88 6.10
C GLN A 99 14.65 -3.33 6.56
N LYS A 100 14.79 -4.28 5.62
CA LYS A 100 14.91 -5.73 5.94
C LYS A 100 16.15 -6.10 6.74
N TRP A 101 17.17 -5.24 6.78
CA TRP A 101 18.38 -5.50 7.56
C TRP A 101 18.11 -5.90 9.01
N LEU A 102 17.03 -5.36 9.61
CA LEU A 102 16.65 -5.69 10.98
C LEU A 102 16.13 -7.13 11.10
N LEU A 103 15.38 -7.61 10.11
CA LEU A 103 14.91 -9.01 10.05
C LEU A 103 16.05 -9.97 9.74
N ASP A 104 17.04 -9.56 8.96
CA ASP A 104 18.22 -10.39 8.62
C ASP A 104 18.99 -10.81 9.87
N ILE A 105 18.91 -10.05 10.95
CA ILE A 105 19.45 -10.42 12.27
C ILE A 105 18.84 -11.74 12.75
N GLY A 106 17.56 -12.00 12.48
CA GLY A 106 16.84 -13.23 12.86
C GLY A 106 17.21 -14.48 12.03
N ASN A 107 17.96 -14.33 10.94
CA ASN A 107 18.31 -15.47 10.05
C ASN A 107 19.15 -16.55 10.72
N TYR A 108 19.73 -16.30 11.89
CA TYR A 108 20.46 -17.32 12.64
C TYR A 108 19.57 -18.48 13.14
N TYR A 109 18.26 -18.27 13.29
CA TYR A 109 17.34 -19.35 13.63
C TYR A 109 17.40 -20.50 12.63
N GLU A 110 17.38 -20.19 11.35
CA GLU A 110 17.49 -21.19 10.29
C GLU A 110 18.90 -21.75 10.19
N LYS A 111 19.91 -20.88 10.20
CA LYS A 111 21.33 -21.27 10.07
C LYS A 111 21.81 -22.16 11.19
N GLU A 112 21.39 -21.92 12.43
CA GLU A 112 21.89 -22.66 13.60
C GLU A 112 21.02 -23.83 14.02
N ARG A 113 19.70 -23.74 13.79
CA ARG A 113 18.72 -24.74 14.26
C ARG A 113 17.77 -25.27 13.19
N GLY A 114 17.87 -24.80 11.95
CA GLY A 114 16.96 -25.18 10.88
C GLY A 114 15.51 -24.71 11.11
N ILE A 115 15.31 -23.69 11.94
CA ILE A 115 13.99 -23.17 12.27
C ILE A 115 13.64 -22.07 11.28
N ARG A 116 12.59 -22.28 10.49
CA ARG A 116 12.03 -21.24 9.59
C ARG A 116 11.20 -20.25 10.39
N PHE A 117 11.89 -19.39 11.13
CA PHE A 117 11.30 -18.51 12.12
C PHE A 117 10.18 -17.64 11.54
N PHE A 118 10.42 -16.96 10.43
CA PHE A 118 9.46 -16.02 9.85
C PHE A 118 8.21 -16.71 9.25
N GLU A 119 8.36 -17.90 8.67
CA GLU A 119 7.23 -18.69 8.20
C GLU A 119 6.33 -19.13 9.37
N ILE A 120 6.93 -19.61 10.45
CA ILE A 120 6.21 -20.02 11.65
C ILE A 120 5.54 -18.81 12.30
N TRP A 121 6.23 -17.67 12.39
CA TRP A 121 5.68 -16.43 12.91
C TRP A 121 4.44 -15.99 12.12
N ASN A 122 4.52 -15.97 10.79
CA ASN A 122 3.37 -15.63 9.95
C ASN A 122 2.21 -16.64 10.10
N ARG A 123 2.51 -17.93 10.33
CA ARG A 123 1.47 -18.93 10.63
C ARG A 123 0.80 -18.66 11.97
N ILE A 124 1.55 -18.27 13.00
CA ILE A 124 1.00 -17.85 14.29
C ILE A 124 0.02 -16.69 14.12
N ILE A 125 0.38 -15.69 13.33
CA ILE A 125 -0.49 -14.53 13.09
C ILE A 125 -1.79 -14.95 12.39
N LYS A 126 -1.73 -15.82 11.39
CA LYS A 126 -2.93 -16.34 10.72
C LYS A 126 -3.87 -17.04 11.70
N LEU A 127 -3.34 -17.88 12.59
CA LEU A 127 -4.14 -18.52 13.65
C LEU A 127 -4.73 -17.48 14.63
N GLN A 128 -3.97 -16.43 14.97
CA GLN A 128 -4.46 -15.36 15.83
C GLN A 128 -5.58 -14.55 15.17
N LEU A 129 -5.59 -14.41 13.84
CA LEU A 129 -6.72 -13.82 13.10
C LEU A 129 -7.95 -14.73 13.18
N GLU A 130 -7.78 -16.03 12.97
CA GLU A 130 -8.86 -17.00 13.10
C GLU A 130 -9.52 -16.93 14.51
N LEU A 131 -8.75 -16.64 15.57
CA LEU A 131 -9.30 -16.42 16.92
C LEU A 131 -10.22 -15.19 17.03
N LEU A 132 -10.04 -14.16 16.16
CA LEU A 132 -10.89 -12.97 16.19
C LEU A 132 -12.30 -13.25 15.67
N ASP A 133 -12.44 -14.22 14.77
CA ASP A 133 -13.69 -14.58 14.10
C ASP A 133 -14.30 -15.89 14.63
N CYS A 134 -13.65 -16.53 15.60
CA CYS A 134 -14.07 -17.81 16.18
C CYS A 134 -15.39 -17.69 16.93
N GLU A 135 -16.35 -18.59 16.65
CA GLU A 135 -17.69 -18.59 17.25
C GLU A 135 -17.85 -19.63 18.38
N SER A 136 -17.01 -20.67 18.42
CA SER A 136 -17.14 -21.74 19.39
C SER A 136 -15.95 -21.85 20.36
N GLU A 137 -16.22 -22.22 21.61
CA GLU A 137 -15.18 -22.41 22.62
C GLU A 137 -14.22 -23.58 22.27
N SER A 138 -14.72 -24.62 21.64
CA SER A 138 -13.91 -25.78 21.25
C SER A 138 -12.92 -25.41 20.15
N GLU A 139 -13.36 -24.63 19.16
CA GLU A 139 -12.54 -24.12 18.07
C GLU A 139 -11.49 -23.15 18.62
N PHE A 140 -11.90 -22.21 19.48
CA PHE A 140 -10.98 -21.29 20.16
C PHE A 140 -9.85 -22.05 20.87
N LYS A 141 -10.19 -23.07 21.68
CA LYS A 141 -9.19 -23.88 22.40
C LYS A 141 -8.25 -24.61 21.45
N SER A 142 -8.75 -25.14 20.34
CA SER A 142 -7.93 -25.82 19.33
C SER A 142 -6.91 -24.87 18.71
N ILE A 143 -7.36 -23.71 18.21
CA ILE A 143 -6.51 -22.71 17.57
C ILE A 143 -5.50 -22.12 18.57
N TRP A 144 -5.95 -21.84 19.79
CA TRP A 144 -5.07 -21.35 20.87
C TRP A 144 -3.96 -22.34 21.20
N ASN A 145 -4.27 -23.62 21.37
CA ASN A 145 -3.28 -24.65 21.66
C ASN A 145 -2.25 -24.79 20.52
N GLU A 146 -2.68 -24.72 19.27
CA GLU A 146 -1.78 -24.72 18.11
C GLU A 146 -0.88 -23.47 18.13
N THR A 147 -1.43 -22.30 18.37
CA THR A 147 -0.68 -21.05 18.50
C THR A 147 0.40 -21.15 19.57
N VAL A 148 0.05 -21.68 20.76
CA VAL A 148 1.00 -21.89 21.86
C VAL A 148 2.09 -22.89 21.47
N ARG A 149 1.74 -23.96 20.79
CA ARG A 149 2.69 -24.97 20.30
C ARG A 149 3.72 -24.35 19.33
N LEU A 150 3.25 -23.56 18.37
CA LEU A 150 4.11 -22.88 17.39
C LEU A 150 5.00 -21.82 18.08
N LYS A 151 4.47 -21.03 19.03
CA LYS A 151 5.29 -20.08 19.81
C LYS A 151 6.42 -20.79 20.57
N LYS A 152 6.17 -21.96 21.14
CA LYS A 152 7.23 -22.75 21.78
C LYS A 152 8.31 -23.22 20.82
N SER A 153 7.96 -23.52 19.55
CA SER A 153 8.94 -23.96 18.55
C SER A 153 9.90 -22.85 18.10
N ILE A 154 9.48 -21.59 18.23
CA ILE A 154 10.31 -20.39 17.92
C ILE A 154 10.72 -19.64 19.20
N ALA A 155 10.77 -20.33 20.34
CA ALA A 155 11.21 -19.71 21.59
C ALA A 155 12.58 -19.04 21.44
N PRO A 156 12.75 -17.82 21.96
CA PRO A 156 14.02 -17.08 21.81
C PRO A 156 15.21 -17.86 22.36
N PHE A 157 16.32 -17.79 21.65
CA PHE A 157 17.62 -18.30 22.10
C PHE A 157 18.74 -17.37 21.62
N VAL A 158 19.81 -17.34 22.36
CA VAL A 158 21.01 -16.57 22.00
C VAL A 158 21.82 -17.36 20.98
N SER A 159 22.15 -16.74 19.87
CA SER A 159 23.00 -17.31 18.82
C SER A 159 24.46 -17.51 19.30
N LYS A 160 25.28 -18.19 18.51
CA LYS A 160 26.71 -18.44 18.84
C LYS A 160 27.51 -17.14 18.92
N ASP A 161 27.12 -16.09 18.22
CA ASP A 161 27.76 -14.78 18.22
C ASP A 161 27.23 -13.83 19.31
N GLY A 162 26.31 -14.30 20.18
CA GLY A 162 25.74 -13.53 21.25
C GLY A 162 24.49 -12.71 20.86
N THR A 163 23.93 -12.90 19.65
CA THR A 163 22.73 -12.19 19.18
C THR A 163 21.46 -12.83 19.72
N LEU A 164 20.54 -12.02 20.20
CA LEU A 164 19.17 -12.39 20.53
C LEU A 164 18.20 -11.64 19.62
N PHE A 165 17.34 -12.35 18.91
CA PHE A 165 16.27 -11.79 18.09
C PHE A 165 14.91 -12.34 18.55
N THR A 166 13.91 -11.48 18.60
CA THR A 166 12.55 -11.87 18.96
C THR A 166 11.53 -10.98 18.29
N LEU A 167 10.34 -11.52 18.02
CA LEU A 167 9.17 -10.77 17.57
C LEU A 167 8.06 -10.89 18.61
N ALA A 168 7.29 -9.82 18.76
CA ALA A 168 6.10 -9.76 19.59
C ALA A 168 4.99 -9.01 18.84
N ASN A 169 3.73 -9.26 19.20
CA ASN A 169 2.59 -8.52 18.67
C ASN A 169 1.56 -8.22 19.78
N ALA A 170 0.42 -7.63 19.42
CA ALA A 170 -0.61 -7.26 20.40
C ALA A 170 -1.13 -8.45 21.23
N PHE A 171 -1.13 -9.68 20.70
CA PHE A 171 -1.52 -10.87 21.45
C PHE A 171 -0.50 -11.25 22.55
N ASP A 172 0.76 -10.87 22.39
CA ASP A 172 1.78 -11.07 23.43
C ASP A 172 1.56 -10.15 24.64
N ASN A 173 0.88 -9.02 24.39
CA ASN A 173 0.51 -8.03 25.41
C ASN A 173 -0.98 -8.05 25.76
N ILE A 174 -1.70 -9.12 25.43
CA ILE A 174 -3.17 -9.20 25.55
C ILE A 174 -3.67 -8.97 26.97
N GLN A 175 -2.88 -9.33 27.98
CA GLN A 175 -3.21 -9.11 29.38
C GLN A 175 -3.35 -7.63 29.75
N ASN A 176 -2.60 -6.76 29.07
CA ASN A 176 -2.63 -5.32 29.31
C ASN A 176 -3.59 -4.60 28.37
N VAL A 177 -3.57 -4.93 27.06
CA VAL A 177 -4.38 -4.22 26.06
C VAL A 177 -5.81 -4.76 25.97
N GLY A 178 -6.02 -6.05 26.28
CA GLY A 178 -7.30 -6.74 26.21
C GLY A 178 -7.72 -7.14 24.78
N PHE A 179 -8.52 -8.19 24.69
CA PHE A 179 -9.02 -8.72 23.40
C PHE A 179 -9.94 -7.71 22.67
N SER A 180 -10.65 -6.89 23.44
CA SER A 180 -11.52 -5.83 22.89
C SER A 180 -10.74 -4.76 22.11
N TYR A 181 -9.52 -4.42 22.57
CA TYR A 181 -8.62 -3.53 21.84
C TYR A 181 -8.27 -4.10 20.49
N ILE A 182 -7.78 -5.36 20.46
CA ILE A 182 -7.35 -6.02 19.22
C ILE A 182 -8.51 -6.11 18.22
N ARG A 183 -9.70 -6.53 18.68
CA ARG A 183 -10.92 -6.55 17.83
C ARG A 183 -11.32 -5.18 17.31
N ARG A 184 -11.19 -4.14 18.11
CA ARG A 184 -11.49 -2.77 17.70
C ARG A 184 -10.53 -2.32 16.60
N GLU A 185 -9.22 -2.53 16.78
CA GLU A 185 -8.22 -2.14 15.78
C GLU A 185 -8.37 -2.99 14.50
N TYR A 186 -8.65 -4.27 14.59
CA TYR A 186 -8.97 -5.13 13.45
C TYR A 186 -10.15 -4.61 12.63
N LYS A 187 -11.18 -4.09 13.31
CA LYS A 187 -12.35 -3.51 12.65
C LYS A 187 -12.12 -2.09 12.12
N LYS A 188 -11.22 -1.32 12.71
CA LYS A 188 -10.98 0.09 12.40
C LYS A 188 -9.99 0.29 11.26
N GLN A 189 -8.96 -0.53 11.21
CA GLN A 189 -7.85 -0.41 10.27
C GLN A 189 -8.06 -1.24 9.01
N THR A 190 -7.27 -0.98 7.96
CA THR A 190 -7.17 -1.92 6.85
C THR A 190 -6.52 -3.22 7.33
N LEU A 191 -6.83 -4.34 6.69
CA LEU A 191 -6.21 -5.61 7.08
C LEU A 191 -4.67 -5.52 7.00
N LEU A 192 -4.14 -4.90 5.94
CA LEU A 192 -2.69 -4.77 5.77
C LEU A 192 -2.07 -3.93 6.89
N THR A 193 -2.64 -2.77 7.22
CA THR A 193 -2.15 -1.92 8.32
C THR A 193 -2.23 -2.68 9.65
N PHE A 194 -3.33 -3.37 9.91
CA PHE A 194 -3.50 -4.16 11.12
C PHE A 194 -2.45 -5.29 11.20
N LEU A 195 -2.18 -5.99 10.09
CA LEU A 195 -1.19 -7.07 10.04
C LEU A 195 0.24 -6.56 10.31
N ILE A 196 0.57 -5.37 9.83
CA ILE A 196 1.90 -4.80 10.01
C ILE A 196 2.04 -4.12 11.37
N GLU A 197 1.16 -3.16 11.70
CA GLU A 197 1.31 -2.29 12.87
C GLU A 197 0.90 -2.94 14.19
N ILE A 198 -0.08 -3.85 14.16
CA ILE A 198 -0.63 -4.48 15.36
C ILE A 198 -0.13 -5.91 15.54
N MET A 199 -0.05 -6.64 14.42
CA MET A 199 0.31 -8.07 14.45
C MET A 199 1.79 -8.33 14.17
N ASN A 200 2.55 -7.34 13.71
CA ASN A 200 3.95 -7.47 13.33
C ASN A 200 4.19 -8.63 12.35
N MET A 201 3.33 -8.74 11.32
CA MET A 201 3.47 -9.74 10.28
C MET A 201 4.63 -9.41 9.36
N VAL A 202 5.49 -10.41 9.09
CA VAL A 202 6.55 -10.27 8.09
C VAL A 202 5.93 -10.36 6.71
N ILE A 203 6.03 -9.28 5.94
CA ILE A 203 5.54 -9.24 4.56
C ILE A 203 6.72 -9.46 3.62
N ASP A 204 6.61 -10.51 2.80
CA ASP A 204 7.57 -10.74 1.73
C ASP A 204 7.43 -9.66 0.66
N LYS A 205 8.51 -8.88 0.50
CA LYS A 205 8.64 -7.81 -0.47
C LYS A 205 7.41 -6.91 -0.63
N VAL A 206 7.45 -5.73 -0.04
CA VAL A 206 6.90 -4.56 -0.73
C VAL A 206 7.86 -4.32 -1.89
N GLU A 207 7.49 -4.75 -3.09
CA GLU A 207 8.23 -4.40 -4.30
C GLU A 207 8.30 -2.87 -4.35
N ASP A 208 9.36 -2.30 -4.95
CA ASP A 208 9.48 -0.86 -5.20
C ASP A 208 8.37 -0.31 -6.11
N CYS A 209 7.36 -1.12 -6.38
CA CYS A 209 6.21 -0.81 -7.21
C CYS A 209 5.03 -0.36 -6.35
N TYR A 210 4.48 0.79 -6.71
CA TYR A 210 3.27 1.32 -6.08
C TYR A 210 2.05 0.40 -6.31
N TYR A 211 1.99 -0.27 -7.47
CA TYR A 211 0.97 -1.24 -7.83
C TYR A 211 1.59 -2.64 -7.93
N PRO A 212 1.18 -3.61 -7.09
CA PRO A 212 1.62 -4.99 -7.20
C PRO A 212 0.86 -5.73 -8.31
N LEU A 213 0.96 -5.20 -9.54
CA LEU A 213 0.34 -5.75 -10.72
C LEU A 213 1.01 -7.08 -11.11
N SER A 214 0.22 -8.05 -11.52
CA SER A 214 0.68 -9.37 -11.97
C SER A 214 -0.26 -9.94 -13.05
N ASP A 215 0.13 -11.04 -13.66
CA ASP A 215 -0.63 -11.69 -14.75
C ASP A 215 -2.06 -12.05 -14.35
N ARG A 216 -2.33 -12.30 -13.07
CA ARG A 216 -3.69 -12.58 -12.57
C ARG A 216 -4.66 -11.40 -12.67
N HIS A 217 -4.14 -10.19 -12.89
CA HIS A 217 -4.94 -8.99 -13.05
C HIS A 217 -5.20 -8.63 -14.51
N ILE A 218 -4.55 -9.29 -15.47
CA ILE A 218 -4.56 -8.90 -16.88
C ILE A 218 -5.16 -10.00 -17.73
N TYR A 219 -6.15 -9.68 -18.54
CA TYR A 219 -6.74 -10.59 -19.53
C TYR A 219 -6.62 -10.01 -20.94
N TYR A 220 -6.60 -10.89 -21.93
CA TYR A 220 -6.45 -10.52 -23.34
C TYR A 220 -7.61 -11.04 -24.22
N ASN A 221 -8.46 -11.94 -23.68
CA ASN A 221 -9.55 -12.60 -24.40
C ASN A 221 -10.88 -11.89 -24.13
N ALA A 222 -11.00 -10.64 -24.60
CA ALA A 222 -12.22 -9.85 -24.46
C ALA A 222 -12.85 -9.51 -25.81
N THR A 223 -12.69 -10.38 -26.81
CA THR A 223 -13.24 -10.19 -28.14
C THR A 223 -14.62 -10.83 -28.24
N ASN A 224 -15.57 -10.11 -28.83
CA ASN A 224 -16.91 -10.65 -29.13
C ASN A 224 -16.90 -11.32 -30.52
N ASP A 225 -16.45 -12.58 -30.53
CA ASP A 225 -16.28 -13.35 -31.77
C ASP A 225 -17.60 -13.58 -32.52
N ALA A 226 -18.74 -13.65 -31.80
CA ALA A 226 -20.04 -13.79 -32.42
C ALA A 226 -20.39 -12.54 -33.26
N PHE A 227 -20.25 -11.36 -32.66
CA PHE A 227 -20.51 -10.11 -33.36
C PHE A 227 -19.55 -9.88 -34.54
N ILE A 228 -18.27 -10.25 -34.38
CA ILE A 228 -17.28 -10.13 -35.47
C ILE A 228 -17.65 -11.02 -36.66
N ARG A 229 -18.11 -12.24 -36.41
CA ARG A 229 -18.58 -13.16 -37.48
C ARG A 229 -19.78 -12.57 -38.19
N ASP A 230 -20.78 -12.10 -37.45
CA ASP A 230 -21.98 -11.50 -38.03
C ASP A 230 -21.62 -10.30 -38.93
N VAL A 231 -20.75 -9.38 -38.45
CA VAL A 231 -20.28 -8.23 -39.25
C VAL A 231 -19.49 -8.67 -40.48
N ALA A 232 -18.66 -9.72 -40.35
CA ALA A 232 -17.88 -10.23 -41.47
C ALA A 232 -18.79 -10.84 -42.55
N GLU A 233 -19.78 -11.61 -42.15
CA GLU A 233 -20.75 -12.21 -43.06
C GLU A 233 -21.63 -11.15 -43.75
N ASP A 234 -22.20 -10.23 -42.98
CA ASP A 234 -23.05 -9.12 -43.49
C ASP A 234 -22.30 -8.17 -44.40
N SER A 235 -21.02 -7.95 -44.15
CA SER A 235 -20.18 -7.05 -44.98
C SER A 235 -19.51 -7.74 -46.15
N ASN A 236 -19.75 -9.02 -46.37
CA ASN A 236 -19.03 -9.85 -47.34
C ASN A 236 -17.51 -9.71 -47.21
N PHE A 237 -17.02 -9.71 -45.92
CA PHE A 237 -15.61 -9.54 -45.56
C PHE A 237 -14.98 -8.21 -45.97
N ASP A 238 -15.76 -7.12 -46.01
CA ASP A 238 -15.21 -5.77 -46.24
C ASP A 238 -14.28 -5.33 -45.11
N TRP A 239 -12.99 -5.23 -45.42
CA TRP A 239 -11.92 -4.90 -44.48
C TRP A 239 -12.10 -3.53 -43.83
N ASN A 240 -12.71 -2.57 -44.50
CA ASN A 240 -12.95 -1.24 -43.93
C ASN A 240 -13.96 -1.28 -42.79
N ARG A 241 -15.03 -2.05 -42.94
CA ARG A 241 -16.03 -2.25 -41.89
C ARG A 241 -15.50 -3.05 -40.71
N LEU A 242 -14.66 -4.05 -40.96
CA LEU A 242 -14.00 -4.85 -39.92
C LEU A 242 -12.94 -4.09 -39.14
N SER A 243 -12.39 -3.01 -39.70
CA SER A 243 -11.38 -2.16 -39.05
C SER A 243 -11.97 -1.10 -38.11
N GLU A 244 -13.22 -0.71 -38.30
CA GLU A 244 -13.93 0.20 -37.40
C GLU A 244 -14.40 -0.57 -36.15
N LYS A 245 -13.78 -0.28 -35.01
CA LYS A 245 -14.08 -0.96 -33.74
C LYS A 245 -14.87 -0.04 -32.82
N ASP A 246 -15.90 -0.58 -32.24
CA ASP A 246 -16.74 0.04 -31.19
C ASP A 246 -16.99 -0.95 -30.06
N CYS A 247 -17.76 -0.56 -29.04
CA CYS A 247 -18.00 -1.37 -27.83
C CYS A 247 -18.71 -2.72 -28.08
N ARG A 248 -19.29 -2.96 -29.27
CA ARG A 248 -19.91 -4.23 -29.61
C ARG A 248 -18.90 -5.34 -29.91
N TYR A 249 -17.66 -4.95 -30.26
CA TYR A 249 -16.54 -5.87 -30.48
C TYR A 249 -15.94 -6.42 -29.18
N ASP A 250 -16.33 -5.84 -28.03
CA ASP A 250 -15.75 -6.18 -26.73
C ASP A 250 -16.72 -7.06 -25.92
N SER A 251 -16.31 -8.26 -25.54
CA SER A 251 -17.11 -9.18 -24.70
C SER A 251 -17.10 -8.79 -23.22
N ASP A 252 -16.14 -7.98 -22.78
CA ASP A 252 -16.01 -7.47 -21.41
C ASP A 252 -16.87 -6.22 -21.16
N CYS A 253 -17.41 -5.61 -22.20
CA CYS A 253 -18.36 -4.51 -22.10
C CYS A 253 -19.81 -5.03 -22.07
N ASP A 254 -20.51 -4.83 -20.94
CA ASP A 254 -21.93 -5.08 -20.85
C ASP A 254 -22.71 -3.82 -21.25
N THR A 255 -23.25 -3.84 -22.47
CA THR A 255 -23.94 -2.67 -23.02
C THR A 255 -25.23 -2.29 -22.30
N HIS A 256 -25.71 -3.12 -21.38
CA HIS A 256 -26.92 -2.90 -20.59
C HIS A 256 -26.65 -2.39 -19.16
N LYS A 257 -25.38 -2.15 -18.82
CA LYS A 257 -24.99 -1.63 -17.51
C LYS A 257 -24.31 -0.27 -17.62
N PRO A 258 -24.43 0.61 -16.61
CA PRO A 258 -23.69 1.89 -16.59
C PRO A 258 -22.17 1.69 -16.74
N LEU A 259 -21.53 2.67 -17.34
CA LEU A 259 -20.07 2.77 -17.41
C LEU A 259 -19.56 3.69 -16.29
N GLU A 260 -18.43 3.35 -15.69
CA GLU A 260 -17.75 4.19 -14.71
C GLU A 260 -16.58 4.89 -15.38
N LEU A 261 -16.51 6.21 -15.24
CA LEU A 261 -15.51 7.05 -15.86
C LEU A 261 -14.70 7.79 -14.81
N SER A 262 -13.38 7.74 -14.92
CA SER A 262 -12.47 8.56 -14.13
C SER A 262 -11.49 9.28 -15.02
N PHE A 263 -11.21 10.53 -14.69
CA PHE A 263 -10.42 11.44 -15.49
C PHE A 263 -9.17 11.89 -14.75
N ASP A 264 -8.13 12.19 -15.53
CA ASP A 264 -7.00 12.98 -15.08
C ASP A 264 -6.77 14.13 -16.05
N TRP A 265 -6.84 15.36 -15.52
CA TRP A 265 -6.77 16.59 -16.30
C TRP A 265 -5.39 17.21 -16.20
N GLY A 266 -4.67 17.29 -17.30
CA GLY A 266 -3.34 17.88 -17.31
C GLY A 266 -3.10 18.75 -18.54
N ALA A 267 -2.11 19.65 -18.46
CA ALA A 267 -1.73 20.52 -19.57
C ALA A 267 -1.04 19.77 -20.73
N ARG A 268 -0.40 18.63 -20.43
CA ARG A 268 0.35 17.80 -21.40
C ARG A 268 -0.46 16.64 -21.96
N ILE A 269 -1.45 16.20 -21.22
CA ILE A 269 -2.34 15.09 -21.55
C ILE A 269 -3.64 15.25 -20.76
N SER A 270 -4.76 14.95 -21.38
CA SER A 270 -6.02 14.68 -20.69
C SER A 270 -6.44 13.27 -21.01
N LEU A 271 -6.83 12.51 -19.99
CA LEU A 271 -7.15 11.10 -20.15
C LEU A 271 -8.35 10.67 -19.33
N LEU A 272 -8.92 9.54 -19.70
CA LEU A 272 -9.95 8.87 -18.96
C LEU A 272 -9.75 7.35 -18.97
N THR A 273 -10.15 6.70 -17.89
CA THR A 273 -10.29 5.26 -17.77
C THR A 273 -11.76 4.89 -17.69
N VAL A 274 -12.13 3.78 -18.34
CA VAL A 274 -13.47 3.23 -18.34
C VAL A 274 -13.44 1.92 -17.56
N SER A 275 -14.32 1.80 -16.59
CA SER A 275 -14.47 0.55 -15.83
C SER A 275 -15.93 0.12 -15.74
N GLN A 276 -16.12 -1.15 -15.46
CA GLN A 276 -17.44 -1.75 -15.26
C GLN A 276 -17.34 -2.93 -14.31
N PRO A 277 -18.17 -2.99 -13.25
CA PRO A 277 -18.23 -4.15 -12.36
C PRO A 277 -18.84 -5.36 -13.06
N ARG A 278 -18.23 -6.54 -12.90
CA ARG A 278 -18.68 -7.79 -13.53
C ARG A 278 -18.46 -8.99 -12.60
N ASN A 279 -19.38 -9.98 -12.68
CA ASN A 279 -19.23 -11.25 -11.96
C ASN A 279 -18.49 -12.33 -12.76
N PHE A 280 -18.00 -12.00 -13.95
CA PHE A 280 -17.21 -12.91 -14.78
C PHE A 280 -15.74 -12.50 -14.75
N ASP A 281 -14.86 -13.44 -14.39
CA ASP A 281 -13.42 -13.22 -14.39
C ASP A 281 -12.82 -13.63 -15.75
N PHE A 282 -12.44 -12.65 -16.53
CA PHE A 282 -11.86 -12.84 -17.88
C PHE A 282 -10.45 -13.46 -17.85
N VAL A 283 -9.80 -13.50 -16.69
CA VAL A 283 -8.50 -14.18 -16.51
C VAL A 283 -8.69 -15.68 -16.39
N THR A 284 -9.62 -16.09 -15.54
CA THR A 284 -9.87 -17.52 -15.28
C THR A 284 -10.92 -18.13 -16.19
N GLY A 285 -11.76 -17.32 -16.84
CA GLY A 285 -12.90 -17.77 -17.64
C GLY A 285 -14.07 -18.29 -16.81
N LEU A 286 -14.13 -17.97 -15.52
CA LEU A 286 -15.15 -18.47 -14.60
C LEU A 286 -16.01 -17.35 -14.04
N PHE A 287 -17.21 -17.68 -13.59
CA PHE A 287 -18.04 -16.77 -12.82
C PHE A 287 -17.49 -16.65 -11.38
N SER A 288 -17.42 -15.42 -10.90
CA SER A 288 -17.03 -15.08 -9.53
C SER A 288 -18.30 -14.88 -8.67
N GLU A 289 -18.26 -15.36 -7.43
CA GLU A 289 -19.31 -15.08 -6.43
C GLU A 289 -19.31 -13.60 -6.02
N VAL A 290 -18.15 -12.98 -6.07
CA VAL A 290 -17.96 -11.56 -5.76
C VAL A 290 -17.79 -10.78 -7.06
N GLU A 291 -18.43 -9.61 -7.14
CA GLU A 291 -18.28 -8.72 -8.28
C GLU A 291 -16.84 -8.21 -8.40
N LEU A 292 -16.23 -8.34 -9.58
CA LEU A 292 -14.89 -7.87 -9.89
C LEU A 292 -14.95 -6.47 -10.48
N GLN A 293 -13.97 -5.64 -10.20
CA GLN A 293 -13.82 -4.32 -10.82
C GLN A 293 -12.97 -4.46 -12.08
N ASN A 294 -13.61 -4.41 -13.25
CA ASN A 294 -12.93 -4.53 -14.54
C ASN A 294 -12.66 -3.16 -15.16
N PHE A 295 -11.41 -2.87 -15.49
CA PHE A 295 -11.00 -1.76 -16.32
C PHE A 295 -10.97 -2.25 -17.76
N ILE A 296 -11.91 -1.74 -18.57
CA ILE A 296 -12.22 -2.29 -19.88
C ILE A 296 -11.69 -1.47 -21.04
N ASN A 297 -11.44 -0.16 -20.82
CA ASN A 297 -10.92 0.72 -21.87
C ASN A 297 -10.26 1.99 -21.29
N GLU A 298 -9.48 2.66 -22.12
CA GLU A 298 -8.85 3.94 -21.80
C GLU A 298 -8.78 4.84 -23.04
N PHE A 299 -8.79 6.16 -22.79
CA PHE A 299 -8.65 7.17 -23.85
C PHE A 299 -7.74 8.28 -23.34
N PHE A 300 -7.00 8.89 -24.26
CA PHE A 300 -6.24 10.10 -23.96
C PHE A 300 -6.13 11.02 -25.19
N VAL A 301 -5.88 12.28 -24.93
CA VAL A 301 -5.65 13.30 -25.94
C VAL A 301 -4.50 14.20 -25.52
N LYS A 302 -3.59 14.47 -26.44
CA LYS A 302 -2.50 15.44 -26.28
C LYS A 302 -2.87 16.78 -26.95
N PRO A 303 -2.22 17.91 -26.59
CA PRO A 303 -2.55 19.22 -27.16
C PRO A 303 -2.47 19.29 -28.69
N ASP A 304 -1.51 18.60 -29.29
CA ASP A 304 -1.29 18.50 -30.71
C ASP A 304 -2.33 17.66 -31.47
N GLN A 305 -3.07 16.84 -30.74
CA GLN A 305 -4.10 15.94 -31.28
C GLN A 305 -5.53 16.49 -31.11
N ALA A 306 -5.68 17.61 -30.41
CA ALA A 306 -6.98 18.18 -30.12
C ALA A 306 -7.41 19.20 -31.18
N PRO A 307 -8.42 18.91 -32.06
CA PRO A 307 -8.93 19.87 -33.04
C PRO A 307 -9.69 21.03 -32.36
N THR A 308 -10.13 20.83 -31.12
CA THR A 308 -10.83 21.82 -30.29
C THR A 308 -10.12 21.90 -28.92
N THR A 309 -10.84 21.72 -27.83
CA THR A 309 -10.22 21.53 -26.50
C THR A 309 -9.91 20.06 -26.28
N MET A 310 -8.86 19.75 -25.48
CA MET A 310 -8.55 18.36 -25.12
C MET A 310 -9.73 17.67 -24.44
N ILE A 311 -10.52 18.41 -23.65
CA ILE A 311 -11.72 17.89 -22.99
C ILE A 311 -12.73 17.40 -24.01
N ASN A 312 -13.10 18.26 -24.98
CA ASN A 312 -14.09 17.91 -26.01
C ASN A 312 -13.61 16.74 -26.87
N ALA A 313 -12.34 16.78 -27.30
CA ALA A 313 -11.78 15.72 -28.14
C ALA A 313 -11.73 14.35 -27.37
N LEU A 314 -11.42 14.37 -26.06
CA LEU A 314 -11.41 13.18 -25.24
C LEU A 314 -12.83 12.59 -25.07
N ILE A 315 -13.81 13.43 -24.74
CA ILE A 315 -15.21 13.01 -24.58
C ILE A 315 -15.79 12.51 -25.92
N ASP A 316 -15.49 13.19 -27.03
CA ASP A 316 -15.97 12.78 -28.35
C ASP A 316 -15.40 11.41 -28.77
N SER A 317 -14.14 11.14 -28.42
CA SER A 317 -13.52 9.82 -28.67
C SER A 317 -14.22 8.72 -27.86
N PHE A 318 -14.52 8.97 -26.60
CA PHE A 318 -15.32 8.07 -25.76
C PHE A 318 -16.73 7.88 -26.35
N CYS A 319 -17.46 8.95 -26.67
CA CYS A 319 -18.81 8.91 -27.18
C CYS A 319 -18.92 8.16 -28.51
N ARG A 320 -17.94 8.32 -29.38
CA ARG A 320 -17.86 7.60 -30.68
C ARG A 320 -17.68 6.11 -30.44
N TYR A 321 -16.76 5.70 -29.56
CA TYR A 321 -16.51 4.30 -29.28
C TYR A 321 -17.73 3.61 -28.65
N TYR A 322 -18.43 4.29 -27.73
CA TYR A 322 -19.60 3.79 -27.03
C TYR A 322 -20.93 4.25 -27.66
N GLU A 323 -20.93 4.61 -28.97
CA GLU A 323 -22.13 5.05 -29.67
C GLU A 323 -23.27 3.99 -29.63
N HIS A 324 -22.92 2.72 -29.69
CA HIS A 324 -23.84 1.60 -29.64
C HIS A 324 -24.11 1.03 -28.25
N HIS A 325 -23.63 1.67 -27.19
CA HIS A 325 -23.90 1.27 -25.82
C HIS A 325 -25.37 1.59 -25.46
N GLN A 326 -26.12 0.58 -24.99
CA GLN A 326 -27.57 0.71 -24.82
C GLN A 326 -27.92 1.49 -23.54
N GLU A 327 -27.26 1.21 -22.41
CA GLU A 327 -27.42 1.94 -21.18
C GLU A 327 -26.62 3.24 -21.24
N ARG A 328 -27.30 4.36 -21.52
CA ARG A 328 -26.68 5.69 -21.72
C ARG A 328 -26.37 6.41 -20.41
N THR A 329 -26.07 5.66 -19.36
CA THR A 329 -25.71 6.20 -18.03
C THR A 329 -24.22 6.03 -17.77
N VAL A 330 -23.58 7.11 -17.32
CA VAL A 330 -22.22 7.09 -16.84
C VAL A 330 -22.15 7.52 -15.39
N ILE A 331 -21.41 6.76 -14.59
CA ILE A 331 -21.01 7.13 -13.24
C ILE A 331 -19.70 7.90 -13.38
N TYR A 332 -19.77 9.22 -13.19
CA TYR A 332 -18.66 10.14 -13.36
C TYR A 332 -17.90 10.28 -12.03
N ILE A 333 -16.73 9.65 -11.91
CA ILE A 333 -15.88 9.77 -10.73
C ILE A 333 -15.16 11.11 -10.78
N ARG A 334 -15.67 12.04 -9.97
CA ARG A 334 -15.28 13.45 -10.00
C ARG A 334 -13.92 13.66 -9.32
N ASP A 335 -13.00 14.26 -10.05
CA ASP A 335 -11.75 14.77 -9.51
C ASP A 335 -11.95 16.19 -8.95
N ARG A 336 -11.53 16.43 -7.72
CA ARG A 336 -11.60 17.76 -7.11
C ARG A 336 -10.67 18.78 -7.79
N TYR A 337 -9.53 18.32 -8.30
CA TYR A 337 -8.65 19.20 -9.09
C TYR A 337 -9.37 19.68 -10.35
N GLY A 338 -10.18 18.84 -10.97
CA GLY A 338 -11.01 19.20 -12.10
C GLY A 338 -12.12 20.23 -11.81
N ASP A 339 -12.34 20.60 -10.54
CA ASP A 339 -13.27 21.67 -10.16
C ASP A 339 -12.65 23.07 -10.26
N HIS A 340 -11.32 23.15 -10.44
CA HIS A 340 -10.67 24.43 -10.67
C HIS A 340 -11.02 25.00 -12.04
N ARG A 341 -11.28 26.30 -12.07
CA ARG A 341 -11.54 27.03 -13.32
C ARG A 341 -10.23 27.46 -13.93
N GLN A 342 -10.13 27.33 -15.24
CA GLN A 342 -9.03 27.92 -15.97
C GLN A 342 -9.20 29.46 -16.02
N ALA A 343 -8.09 30.20 -16.09
CA ALA A 343 -8.12 31.66 -16.16
C ALA A 343 -8.96 32.19 -17.34
N ASN A 344 -9.11 31.41 -18.41
CA ASN A 344 -9.78 31.77 -19.65
C ASN A 344 -11.14 31.06 -19.83
N SER A 345 -11.67 30.39 -18.81
CA SER A 345 -12.95 29.69 -18.91
C SER A 345 -13.85 30.00 -17.72
N SER A 346 -15.12 30.21 -17.98
CA SER A 346 -16.15 30.35 -16.94
C SER A 346 -16.50 29.04 -16.26
N GLN A 347 -16.15 27.90 -16.86
CA GLN A 347 -16.44 26.54 -16.42
C GLN A 347 -15.20 25.79 -15.98
N SER A 348 -15.33 24.92 -14.98
CA SER A 348 -14.32 23.97 -14.58
C SER A 348 -14.16 22.82 -15.60
N TYR A 349 -13.07 22.04 -15.50
CA TYR A 349 -12.88 20.86 -16.34
C TYR A 349 -14.04 19.86 -16.18
N ASN A 350 -14.47 19.62 -14.96
CA ASN A 350 -15.58 18.70 -14.67
C ASN A 350 -16.89 19.20 -15.26
N GLU A 351 -17.20 20.50 -15.15
CA GLU A 351 -18.41 21.10 -15.73
C GLU A 351 -18.44 20.95 -17.26
N GLN A 352 -17.33 21.25 -17.94
CA GLN A 352 -17.21 21.10 -19.39
C GLN A 352 -17.37 19.64 -19.83
N ALA A 353 -16.73 18.70 -19.14
CA ALA A 353 -16.83 17.27 -19.45
C ALA A 353 -18.24 16.72 -19.26
N ILE A 354 -18.91 17.09 -18.17
CA ILE A 354 -20.30 16.68 -17.90
C ILE A 354 -21.25 17.26 -18.93
N GLU A 355 -21.11 18.54 -19.29
CA GLU A 355 -21.93 19.16 -20.31
C GLU A 355 -21.73 18.50 -21.67
N ARG A 356 -20.47 18.18 -22.05
CA ARG A 356 -20.19 17.51 -23.31
C ARG A 356 -20.74 16.09 -23.35
N LEU A 357 -20.66 15.32 -22.26
CA LEU A 357 -21.31 14.00 -22.15
C LEU A 357 -22.83 14.10 -22.32
N LYS A 358 -23.46 15.05 -21.62
CA LYS A 358 -24.92 15.28 -21.73
C LYS A 358 -25.35 15.68 -23.14
N SER A 359 -24.57 16.52 -23.81
CA SER A 359 -24.84 16.94 -25.20
C SER A 359 -24.74 15.77 -26.19
N ASN A 360 -23.99 14.73 -25.86
CA ASN A 360 -23.90 13.47 -26.62
C ASN A 360 -24.91 12.41 -26.13
N GLY A 361 -25.93 12.78 -25.35
CA GLY A 361 -27.03 11.92 -24.95
C GLY A 361 -26.73 11.00 -23.78
N TRP A 362 -25.69 11.24 -22.98
CA TRP A 362 -25.40 10.49 -21.78
C TRP A 362 -26.10 11.09 -20.55
N TYR A 363 -26.66 10.23 -19.70
CA TYR A 363 -27.08 10.59 -18.37
C TYR A 363 -25.87 10.47 -17.42
N VAL A 364 -25.53 11.55 -16.71
CA VAL A 364 -24.30 11.61 -15.91
C VAL A 364 -24.65 11.66 -14.44
N ILE A 365 -24.16 10.68 -13.67
CA ILE A 365 -24.26 10.60 -12.22
C ILE A 365 -22.89 10.92 -11.62
N PRO A 366 -22.66 12.16 -11.13
CA PRO A 366 -21.40 12.50 -10.51
C PRO A 366 -21.24 11.78 -9.16
N GLN A 367 -20.08 11.17 -8.95
CA GLN A 367 -19.66 10.64 -7.66
C GLN A 367 -18.36 11.29 -7.21
N VAL A 368 -18.27 11.56 -5.93
CA VAL A 368 -17.07 12.06 -5.28
C VAL A 368 -16.91 11.35 -3.95
N HIS A 369 -15.68 11.02 -3.60
CA HIS A 369 -15.41 10.48 -2.27
C HIS A 369 -15.75 11.50 -1.18
N GLN A 370 -16.23 11.00 -0.06
CA GLN A 370 -16.54 11.86 1.11
C GLN A 370 -15.24 12.25 1.84
N GLY A 371 -15.19 13.49 2.34
CA GLY A 371 -14.07 14.00 3.12
C GLY A 371 -13.02 14.75 2.28
N MET A 372 -11.86 15.02 2.89
CA MET A 372 -10.73 15.70 2.23
C MET A 372 -10.01 14.78 1.23
N GLU A 373 -9.13 15.35 0.41
CA GLU A 373 -8.25 14.55 -0.45
C GLU A 373 -7.50 13.52 0.40
N PRO A 374 -7.55 12.23 0.04
CA PRO A 374 -6.93 11.19 0.85
C PRO A 374 -5.41 11.34 0.91
N PRO A 375 -4.79 11.09 2.08
CA PRO A 375 -3.35 10.98 2.16
C PRO A 375 -2.81 9.93 1.18
N GLN A 376 -1.66 10.20 0.57
CA GLN A 376 -1.03 9.27 -0.38
C GLN A 376 -0.72 7.91 0.25
N HIS A 377 -0.35 7.91 1.53
CA HIS A 377 -0.11 6.70 2.30
C HIS A 377 -1.36 5.81 2.43
N ASP A 378 -2.52 6.40 2.71
CA ASP A 378 -3.77 5.65 2.83
C ASP A 378 -4.21 5.07 1.48
N LYS A 379 -4.01 5.82 0.39
CA LYS A 379 -4.22 5.31 -0.97
C LYS A 379 -3.31 4.12 -1.27
N PHE A 380 -2.01 4.23 -0.93
CA PHE A 380 -1.05 3.15 -1.11
C PHE A 380 -1.49 1.88 -0.39
N LEU A 381 -1.85 1.98 0.89
CA LEU A 381 -2.28 0.82 1.69
C LEU A 381 -3.54 0.16 1.11
N LEU A 382 -4.51 0.96 0.66
CA LEU A 382 -5.72 0.44 0.01
C LEU A 382 -5.37 -0.32 -1.29
N ILE A 383 -4.54 0.26 -2.14
CA ILE A 383 -4.13 -0.32 -3.42
C ILE A 383 -3.35 -1.62 -3.20
N GLN A 384 -2.39 -1.63 -2.26
CA GLN A 384 -1.65 -2.83 -1.91
C GLN A 384 -2.58 -3.96 -1.46
N ASN A 385 -3.60 -3.65 -0.66
CA ASN A 385 -4.56 -4.63 -0.17
C ASN A 385 -5.42 -5.21 -1.29
N ILE A 386 -5.99 -4.34 -2.12
CA ILE A 386 -6.87 -4.76 -3.22
C ILE A 386 -6.11 -5.59 -4.26
N PHE A 387 -4.93 -5.12 -4.70
CA PHE A 387 -4.15 -5.84 -5.70
C PHE A 387 -3.57 -7.18 -5.18
N LYS A 388 -3.33 -7.30 -3.89
CA LYS A 388 -2.92 -8.58 -3.31
C LYS A 388 -4.07 -9.59 -3.19
N GLU A 389 -5.32 -9.12 -3.33
CA GLU A 389 -6.53 -9.94 -3.18
C GLU A 389 -6.53 -10.77 -1.88
N ALA A 390 -5.91 -10.22 -0.83
CA ALA A 390 -5.74 -10.91 0.45
C ALA A 390 -6.96 -10.76 1.36
N ASP A 391 -7.78 -9.71 1.14
CA ASP A 391 -8.95 -9.39 1.94
C ASP A 391 -10.22 -9.62 1.12
N PRO A 392 -11.05 -10.62 1.46
CA PRO A 392 -12.26 -10.96 0.71
C PRO A 392 -13.35 -9.87 0.74
N ARG A 393 -13.17 -8.81 1.55
CA ARG A 393 -14.09 -7.67 1.59
C ARG A 393 -13.94 -6.77 0.37
N PHE A 394 -12.83 -6.87 -0.36
CA PHE A 394 -12.58 -6.10 -1.57
C PHE A 394 -12.75 -6.96 -2.81
N PRO A 395 -13.24 -6.37 -3.91
CA PRO A 395 -13.31 -7.07 -5.19
C PRO A 395 -11.91 -7.30 -5.75
N GLY A 396 -11.76 -8.35 -6.53
CA GLY A 396 -10.59 -8.49 -7.41
C GLY A 396 -10.61 -7.42 -8.51
N ILE A 397 -9.43 -6.97 -8.92
CA ILE A 397 -9.28 -5.98 -10.00
C ILE A 397 -8.76 -6.65 -11.25
N ARG A 398 -9.36 -6.31 -12.41
CA ARG A 398 -8.99 -6.88 -13.71
C ARG A 398 -8.81 -5.77 -14.74
N PHE A 399 -7.85 -5.96 -15.64
CA PHE A 399 -7.53 -5.03 -16.72
C PHE A 399 -7.56 -5.75 -18.08
N ASN A 400 -8.22 -5.12 -19.05
CA ASN A 400 -8.12 -5.52 -20.43
C ASN A 400 -6.73 -5.20 -20.97
N GLY A 401 -5.87 -6.20 -21.18
CA GLY A 401 -4.46 -6.02 -21.58
C GLY A 401 -4.29 -5.39 -22.97
N VAL A 402 -5.32 -5.46 -23.83
CA VAL A 402 -5.31 -4.85 -25.17
C VAL A 402 -5.77 -3.40 -25.13
N ARG A 403 -6.84 -3.10 -24.36
CA ARG A 403 -7.47 -1.79 -24.33
C ARG A 403 -6.90 -0.85 -23.27
N CYS A 404 -6.37 -1.39 -22.17
CA CYS A 404 -5.81 -0.62 -21.04
C CYS A 404 -4.27 -0.69 -21.02
N LYS A 405 -3.65 -0.66 -22.20
CA LYS A 405 -2.20 -0.80 -22.37
C LYS A 405 -1.42 0.25 -21.56
N PHE A 406 -1.82 1.52 -21.69
CA PHE A 406 -1.10 2.61 -21.02
C PHE A 406 -1.37 2.65 -19.52
N SER A 407 -2.56 2.23 -19.07
CA SER A 407 -2.84 2.00 -17.65
C SER A 407 -1.88 0.97 -17.05
N ILE A 408 -1.67 -0.15 -17.74
CA ILE A 408 -0.74 -1.21 -17.31
C ILE A 408 0.71 -0.70 -17.31
N ILE A 409 1.14 0.01 -18.36
CA ILE A 409 2.48 0.61 -18.44
C ILE A 409 2.69 1.63 -17.32
N SER A 410 1.73 2.55 -17.14
CA SER A 410 1.76 3.55 -16.07
C SER A 410 1.91 2.92 -14.69
N MET A 411 1.12 1.89 -14.39
CA MET A 411 1.19 1.19 -13.11
C MET A 411 2.52 0.47 -12.89
N ASN A 412 3.05 -0.21 -13.92
CA ASN A 412 4.34 -0.91 -13.83
C ASN A 412 5.52 0.07 -13.67
N ASN A 413 5.41 1.28 -14.21
CA ASN A 413 6.44 2.31 -14.12
C ASN A 413 6.35 3.15 -12.85
N THR A 414 5.25 3.06 -12.09
CA THR A 414 5.05 3.85 -10.87
C THR A 414 5.81 3.24 -9.71
N ARG A 415 6.84 3.95 -9.25
CA ARG A 415 7.64 3.57 -8.08
C ARG A 415 7.04 4.14 -6.80
N VAL A 416 7.37 3.50 -5.69
CA VAL A 416 7.05 4.01 -4.35
C VAL A 416 8.10 5.03 -3.95
N THR A 417 7.66 6.13 -3.35
CA THR A 417 8.51 7.02 -2.57
C THR A 417 8.12 6.90 -1.11
N GLU A 418 9.11 6.95 -0.25
CA GLU A 418 8.91 6.99 1.18
C GLU A 418 9.42 8.33 1.72
N HIS A 419 8.64 8.94 2.59
CA HIS A 419 9.03 10.15 3.32
C HIS A 419 8.46 10.06 4.74
N ASP A 420 9.34 10.08 5.75
CA ASP A 420 8.95 9.98 7.18
C ASP A 420 8.02 8.79 7.49
N GLY A 421 8.34 7.59 6.96
CA GLY A 421 7.51 6.39 7.13
C GLY A 421 6.17 6.42 6.38
N ARG A 422 5.96 7.39 5.49
CA ARG A 422 4.76 7.51 4.67
C ARG A 422 5.06 7.22 3.21
N PHE A 423 4.24 6.38 2.61
CA PHE A 423 4.39 5.97 1.22
C PHE A 423 3.59 6.87 0.28
N GLY A 424 4.14 7.10 -0.90
CA GLY A 424 3.51 7.85 -1.96
C GLY A 424 4.00 7.38 -3.34
N LYS A 425 3.45 7.97 -4.39
CA LYS A 425 3.91 7.73 -5.76
C LYS A 425 5.13 8.58 -6.08
N ASP A 426 6.13 7.99 -6.73
CA ASP A 426 7.16 8.77 -7.42
C ASP A 426 6.58 9.37 -8.72
N LYS A 427 6.40 10.68 -8.71
CA LYS A 427 5.86 11.45 -9.82
C LYS A 427 6.93 12.08 -10.72
N LYS A 428 8.19 11.70 -10.59
CA LYS A 428 9.28 12.24 -11.42
C LYS A 428 9.06 11.99 -12.92
N SER A 429 8.37 10.89 -13.27
CA SER A 429 8.00 10.57 -14.65
C SER A 429 7.07 11.60 -15.31
N GLU A 430 6.29 12.36 -14.54
CA GLU A 430 5.40 13.41 -15.04
C GLU A 430 6.17 14.65 -15.55
N SER A 431 7.43 14.79 -15.15
CA SER A 431 8.25 15.92 -15.58
C SER A 431 8.56 15.87 -17.07
N SER A 432 8.55 17.04 -17.74
CA SER A 432 8.97 17.15 -19.15
C SER A 432 10.44 16.74 -19.38
N ARG A 433 11.25 16.71 -18.35
CA ARG A 433 12.67 16.33 -18.38
C ARG A 433 12.92 14.83 -18.14
N SER A 434 11.90 14.06 -17.80
CA SER A 434 12.05 12.63 -17.47
C SER A 434 12.33 11.75 -18.69
N GLY A 435 12.03 12.21 -19.92
CA GLY A 435 12.09 11.40 -21.12
C GLY A 435 10.97 10.38 -21.26
N VAL A 436 10.06 10.29 -20.28
CA VAL A 436 8.89 9.41 -20.30
C VAL A 436 7.75 10.09 -21.06
N LEU A 437 7.06 9.33 -21.89
CA LEU A 437 5.89 9.84 -22.61
C LEU A 437 4.76 10.14 -21.61
N PRO A 438 3.97 11.20 -21.80
CA PRO A 438 2.90 11.57 -20.88
C PRO A 438 1.90 10.43 -20.61
N GLU A 439 1.56 9.65 -21.63
CA GLU A 439 0.67 8.49 -21.54
C GLU A 439 1.26 7.29 -20.78
N GLU A 440 2.57 7.24 -20.61
CA GLU A 440 3.29 6.20 -19.88
C GLU A 440 3.66 6.62 -18.45
N ALA A 441 3.44 7.90 -18.12
CA ALA A 441 3.65 8.45 -16.78
C ALA A 441 2.54 8.03 -15.81
N THR A 442 2.54 8.56 -14.60
CA THR A 442 1.63 8.11 -13.51
C THR A 442 0.16 8.53 -13.67
N HIS A 443 -0.19 9.26 -14.72
CA HIS A 443 -1.52 9.85 -14.93
C HIS A 443 -2.66 8.81 -14.99
N PHE A 444 -2.49 7.70 -15.73
CA PHE A 444 -3.49 6.63 -15.76
C PHE A 444 -3.65 5.97 -14.40
N GLY A 445 -2.54 5.76 -13.68
CA GLY A 445 -2.57 5.28 -12.32
C GLY A 445 -3.38 6.20 -11.38
N ASP A 446 -3.29 7.52 -11.56
CA ASP A 446 -4.06 8.48 -10.77
C ASP A 446 -5.57 8.40 -11.07
N ALA A 447 -5.97 8.19 -12.32
CA ALA A 447 -7.37 7.98 -12.69
C ALA A 447 -7.92 6.67 -12.09
N ILE A 448 -7.15 5.59 -12.10
CA ILE A 448 -7.50 4.30 -11.49
C ILE A 448 -7.67 4.43 -9.98
N ASP A 449 -6.74 5.12 -9.30
CA ASP A 449 -6.81 5.37 -7.85
C ASP A 449 -8.08 6.07 -7.44
N LYS A 450 -8.58 7.01 -8.25
CA LYS A 450 -9.82 7.74 -7.96
C LYS A 450 -11.03 6.80 -7.95
N ILE A 451 -11.11 5.85 -8.90
CA ILE A 451 -12.16 4.82 -8.90
C ILE A 451 -12.04 3.95 -7.66
N ILE A 452 -10.87 3.38 -7.43
CA ILE A 452 -10.59 2.50 -6.31
C ILE A 452 -10.92 3.19 -4.99
N TRP A 453 -10.42 4.41 -4.80
CA TRP A 453 -10.66 5.15 -3.57
C TRP A 453 -12.14 5.50 -3.39
N THR A 454 -12.80 6.03 -4.41
CA THR A 454 -14.20 6.46 -4.30
C THR A 454 -15.12 5.29 -3.96
N LYS A 455 -14.87 4.12 -4.53
CA LYS A 455 -15.70 2.94 -4.33
C LYS A 455 -15.39 2.19 -3.04
N PHE A 456 -14.11 2.04 -2.68
CA PHE A 456 -13.69 1.06 -1.67
C PHE A 456 -13.13 1.65 -0.38
N ASN A 457 -12.94 2.99 -0.28
CA ASN A 457 -12.47 3.59 0.97
C ASN A 457 -13.46 3.40 2.14
N SER A 458 -14.77 3.32 1.87
CA SER A 458 -15.80 3.09 2.90
C SER A 458 -15.76 1.66 3.46
N THR A 459 -15.24 0.72 2.69
CA THR A 459 -14.97 -0.66 3.16
C THR A 459 -13.81 -0.67 4.17
N LEU A 460 -12.92 0.32 4.10
CA LEU A 460 -11.91 0.59 5.14
C LEU A 460 -12.51 1.20 6.41
N ARG A 461 -13.59 1.98 6.25
CA ARG A 461 -14.31 2.60 7.36
C ARG A 461 -15.49 1.71 7.67
N PHE A 462 -15.35 0.78 8.62
CA PHE A 462 -16.49 0.03 9.12
C PHE A 462 -17.62 0.98 9.49
N ASN A 463 -18.83 0.67 9.05
CA ASN A 463 -20.04 1.33 9.43
C ASN A 463 -20.13 1.46 10.95
N ASN A 464 -19.82 2.62 11.49
CA ASN A 464 -20.11 3.00 12.88
C ASN A 464 -21.62 3.08 13.18
N ASN A 465 -22.49 2.65 12.25
CA ASN A 465 -23.95 2.83 12.34
C ASN A 465 -24.75 1.58 12.72
N THR A 466 -24.10 0.48 13.15
CA THR A 466 -24.81 -0.65 13.77
C THR A 466 -24.39 -0.83 15.23
N PHE A 467 -24.56 0.23 16.03
CA PHE A 467 -24.67 0.08 17.47
C PHE A 467 -26.10 -0.38 17.80
N VAL A 468 -26.29 -1.69 17.90
CA VAL A 468 -27.43 -2.23 18.64
C VAL A 468 -27.02 -2.21 20.11
N PRO A 469 -27.61 -1.38 20.97
CA PRO A 469 -27.27 -1.40 22.38
C PRO A 469 -27.79 -2.72 22.96
N VAL A 470 -26.88 -3.60 23.34
CA VAL A 470 -27.22 -4.76 24.16
C VAL A 470 -27.63 -4.22 25.53
N ARG A 471 -28.93 -4.22 25.81
CA ARG A 471 -29.45 -4.02 27.17
C ARG A 471 -29.00 -5.19 28.02
N ILE A 472 -28.01 -4.96 28.85
CA ILE A 472 -27.72 -5.85 29.99
C ILE A 472 -28.90 -5.69 30.94
N LYS A 473 -29.74 -6.73 31.04
CA LYS A 473 -30.68 -6.86 32.15
C LYS A 473 -29.87 -7.26 33.39
N ASN A 474 -29.96 -6.44 34.43
CA ASN A 474 -29.54 -6.76 35.78
C ASN A 474 -30.31 -7.97 36.32
#